data_89cac82dd0a74acdbbc65f5c6b5fe21c
#
_entry.id   89cac82dd0a74acdbbc65f5c6b5fe21c
#
_cell.length_a   1.000
_cell.length_b   1.000
_cell.length_c   1.000
_cell.angle_alpha   90.00
_cell.angle_beta   90.00
_cell.angle_gamma   90.00
#
_symmetry.space_group_name_H-M   'P 1'
#
loop_
_entity.id
_entity.type
_entity.pdbx_description
1 polymer ?
#
loop_
_entity_poly.entity_id
_entity_poly.type
_entity_poly.pdbx_seq_one_letter_code
_entity_poly.pdbx_strand_id
1 'polypeptide(L)'
;MNGSPVSAAPALEVRNLTKQFPGVLALDGVAFVLERGEIHALVGQNGAGKSTMINILSGMLAPDAGEIRLAGQPASIDSTRKAIELGIATVYQELSLLPNLTVAQNIALGHEPRRIGLLDVGAMRAAARTALARIGVETADDTPVGLLSLAERQLVEIAKALARDPTVLVLDEPTAALGGREVERLFAILRRLSGEGMSIVYVSHRFREILDLCDRATVLRNGRVVTTAELAGWKEADLTEAIVGGRSEVFARARPAANRRTPMIAAEGVRYSEKVKDVSFSVAEGEILALTGLLGAGQNEIARLLGGDLQLDAGSIVIGGRKVVLRHPSDGRAAGICLVSDERKREGILPNLMLRENIALPSLGHRRAGGLFVDRTAERTAVAESVRQFGVVAGSLETPMRSLSGGNQQKALIARWHLAAAMAFVLIEPTHGVDVVARGEIYRRLDALAAAGKALVVVSSEIAEVLAIADRILIIREGLIAAATTPSETDEEGLNLMIQGAG
;
A
#
# COMPACT_ATOMS: atom_id res chain seq x y z
N MET A 1 -43.27 -9.76 33.55
CA MET A 1 -42.78 -8.58 32.81
C MET A 1 -41.29 -8.76 32.57
N ASN A 2 -40.96 -9.36 31.41
CA ASN A 2 -39.57 -9.54 31.00
C ASN A 2 -39.10 -8.25 30.35
N GLY A 3 -38.39 -7.40 31.11
CA GLY A 3 -37.66 -6.29 30.56
C GLY A 3 -36.52 -6.82 29.71
N SER A 4 -36.64 -6.74 28.40
CA SER A 4 -35.47 -6.87 27.50
C SER A 4 -34.38 -5.88 27.95
N PRO A 5 -33.12 -6.25 28.04
CA PRO A 5 -32.06 -5.29 28.38
C PRO A 5 -32.10 -4.17 27.33
N VAL A 6 -32.25 -2.95 27.79
CA VAL A 6 -32.10 -1.75 26.95
C VAL A 6 -30.71 -1.83 26.36
N SER A 7 -30.59 -2.16 25.09
CA SER A 7 -29.30 -2.16 24.37
C SER A 7 -28.65 -0.79 24.58
N ALA A 8 -27.46 -0.78 25.15
CA ALA A 8 -26.72 0.47 25.31
C ALA A 8 -26.52 1.12 23.94
N ALA A 9 -26.71 2.43 23.83
CA ALA A 9 -26.54 3.14 22.56
C ALA A 9 -25.13 2.88 21.99
N PRO A 10 -25.02 2.67 20.66
CA PRO A 10 -23.73 2.45 20.01
C PRO A 10 -22.76 3.62 20.26
N ALA A 11 -21.46 3.36 20.21
CA ALA A 11 -20.45 4.39 20.37
C ALA A 11 -20.50 5.44 19.27
N LEU A 12 -20.67 4.99 18.03
CA LEU A 12 -20.80 5.84 16.85
C LEU A 12 -21.89 5.26 15.93
N GLU A 13 -22.79 6.13 15.46
CA GLU A 13 -23.77 5.79 14.43
C GLU A 13 -23.75 6.84 13.33
N VAL A 14 -23.71 6.40 12.10
CA VAL A 14 -23.79 7.22 10.88
C VAL A 14 -25.03 6.82 10.12
N ARG A 15 -25.87 7.78 9.73
CA ARG A 15 -27.13 7.57 9.02
C ARG A 15 -27.18 8.38 7.74
N ASN A 16 -27.43 7.71 6.62
CA ASN A 16 -27.63 8.30 5.29
C ASN A 16 -26.54 9.32 4.89
N LEU A 17 -25.27 9.04 5.26
CA LEU A 17 -24.15 9.95 5.01
C LEU A 17 -23.87 10.06 3.52
N THR A 18 -23.90 11.29 3.00
CA THR A 18 -23.69 11.58 1.57
C THR A 18 -22.60 12.62 1.40
N LYS A 19 -21.72 12.38 0.43
CA LYS A 19 -20.69 13.33 0.02
C LYS A 19 -20.43 13.29 -1.46
N GLN A 20 -20.56 14.45 -2.10
CA GLN A 20 -20.33 14.63 -3.53
C GLN A 20 -19.11 15.54 -3.76
N PHE A 21 -18.27 15.17 -4.70
CA PHE A 21 -17.21 16.00 -5.27
C PHE A 21 -17.53 16.29 -6.75
N PRO A 22 -16.92 17.28 -7.38
CA PRO A 22 -17.13 17.53 -8.81
C PRO A 22 -16.91 16.28 -9.65
N GLY A 23 -17.99 15.75 -10.22
CA GLY A 23 -17.97 14.55 -11.07
C GLY A 23 -17.96 13.20 -10.34
N VAL A 24 -17.96 13.16 -9.00
CA VAL A 24 -17.92 11.90 -8.23
C VAL A 24 -18.83 11.96 -7.01
N LEU A 25 -19.75 11.01 -6.87
CA LEU A 25 -20.50 10.76 -5.64
C LEU A 25 -19.70 9.78 -4.77
N ALA A 26 -18.97 10.32 -3.80
CA ALA A 26 -18.02 9.54 -3.00
C ALA A 26 -18.67 8.74 -1.88
N LEU A 27 -19.78 9.26 -1.30
CA LEU A 27 -20.66 8.55 -0.36
C LEU A 27 -22.09 8.79 -0.76
N ASP A 28 -22.90 7.75 -0.77
CA ASP A 28 -24.29 7.74 -1.23
C ASP A 28 -25.18 7.02 -0.21
N GLY A 29 -25.70 7.78 0.75
CA GLY A 29 -26.59 7.27 1.78
C GLY A 29 -25.96 6.23 2.70
N VAL A 30 -24.69 6.36 3.06
CA VAL A 30 -23.95 5.39 3.88
C VAL A 30 -24.52 5.33 5.29
N ALA A 31 -24.81 4.12 5.76
CA ALA A 31 -25.13 3.80 7.15
C ALA A 31 -24.00 2.96 7.77
N PHE A 32 -23.59 3.31 9.00
CA PHE A 32 -22.51 2.61 9.71
C PHE A 32 -22.77 2.66 11.21
N VAL A 33 -22.54 1.54 11.90
CA VAL A 33 -22.73 1.44 13.34
C VAL A 33 -21.50 0.80 13.96
N LEU A 34 -20.91 1.47 14.95
CA LEU A 34 -19.83 0.97 15.78
C LEU A 34 -20.34 0.77 17.21
N GLU A 35 -20.35 -0.44 17.67
CA GLU A 35 -20.77 -0.76 19.03
C GLU A 35 -19.69 -0.36 20.06
N ARG A 36 -20.06 -0.34 21.34
CA ARG A 36 -19.09 -0.02 22.38
C ARG A 36 -18.10 -1.14 22.59
N GLY A 37 -16.82 -0.81 22.64
CA GLY A 37 -15.75 -1.80 22.80
C GLY A 37 -15.61 -2.76 21.62
N GLU A 38 -16.11 -2.40 20.45
CA GLU A 38 -16.00 -3.18 19.21
C GLU A 38 -14.76 -2.75 18.42
N ILE A 39 -14.10 -3.69 17.76
CA ILE A 39 -13.15 -3.43 16.69
C ILE A 39 -13.85 -3.71 15.36
N HIS A 40 -14.26 -2.67 14.65
CA HIS A 40 -15.04 -2.75 13.44
C HIS A 40 -14.19 -2.42 12.20
N ALA A 41 -14.07 -3.35 11.28
CA ALA A 41 -13.37 -3.12 10.02
C ALA A 41 -14.22 -2.31 9.04
N LEU A 42 -13.64 -1.26 8.46
CA LEU A 42 -14.20 -0.56 7.31
C LEU A 42 -13.40 -0.94 6.06
N VAL A 43 -13.99 -1.77 5.20
CA VAL A 43 -13.30 -2.37 4.05
C VAL A 43 -13.93 -1.97 2.73
N GLY A 44 -13.19 -2.12 1.64
CA GLY A 44 -13.67 -1.78 0.29
C GLY A 44 -12.51 -1.47 -0.64
N GLN A 45 -12.78 -1.44 -1.93
CA GLN A 45 -11.79 -1.08 -2.95
C GLN A 45 -11.29 0.36 -2.81
N ASN A 46 -10.18 0.69 -3.49
CA ASN A 46 -9.74 2.07 -3.61
C ASN A 46 -10.81 2.90 -4.33
N GLY A 47 -11.14 4.08 -3.77
CA GLY A 47 -12.26 4.89 -4.26
C GLY A 47 -13.65 4.46 -3.79
N ALA A 48 -13.77 3.44 -2.93
CA ALA A 48 -15.05 3.00 -2.38
C ALA A 48 -15.70 4.01 -1.41
N GLY A 49 -14.96 5.05 -0.96
CA GLY A 49 -15.46 6.06 -0.03
C GLY A 49 -14.88 5.99 1.38
N LYS A 50 -13.99 5.01 1.68
CA LYS A 50 -13.40 4.83 3.03
C LYS A 50 -12.74 6.09 3.56
N SER A 51 -11.76 6.63 2.83
CA SER A 51 -11.04 7.84 3.25
C SER A 51 -11.95 9.07 3.33
N THR A 52 -13.00 9.15 2.50
CA THR A 52 -14.01 10.21 2.59
C THR A 52 -14.78 10.11 3.90
N MET A 53 -15.19 8.90 4.30
CA MET A 53 -15.87 8.66 5.57
C MET A 53 -14.95 8.98 6.77
N ILE A 54 -13.68 8.53 6.74
CA ILE A 54 -12.70 8.88 7.77
C ILE A 54 -12.51 10.39 7.89
N ASN A 55 -12.37 11.10 6.77
CA ASN A 55 -12.21 12.55 6.77
C ASN A 55 -13.44 13.29 7.32
N ILE A 56 -14.64 12.75 7.14
CA ILE A 56 -15.84 13.32 7.76
C ILE A 56 -15.84 13.04 9.27
N LEU A 57 -15.56 11.83 9.72
CA LEU A 57 -15.49 11.48 11.13
C LEU A 57 -14.40 12.23 11.87
N SER A 58 -13.30 12.55 11.21
CA SER A 58 -12.20 13.35 11.78
C SER A 58 -12.41 14.86 11.70
N GLY A 59 -13.50 15.33 11.07
CA GLY A 59 -13.81 16.74 10.92
C GLY A 59 -12.94 17.50 9.90
N MET A 60 -12.23 16.79 9.04
CA MET A 60 -11.48 17.40 7.92
C MET A 60 -12.39 17.73 6.74
N LEU A 61 -13.55 17.11 6.67
CA LEU A 61 -14.51 17.25 5.58
C LEU A 61 -15.93 17.27 6.14
N ALA A 62 -16.75 18.25 5.72
CA ALA A 62 -18.16 18.28 6.05
C ALA A 62 -18.96 17.37 5.10
N PRO A 63 -19.94 16.59 5.60
CA PRO A 63 -20.87 15.87 4.75
C PRO A 63 -21.84 16.84 4.05
N ASP A 64 -22.42 16.41 2.94
CA ASP A 64 -23.43 17.19 2.22
C ASP A 64 -24.86 16.84 2.73
N ALA A 65 -25.05 15.61 3.25
CA ALA A 65 -26.26 15.16 3.90
C ALA A 65 -25.97 14.00 4.86
N GLY A 66 -26.93 13.69 5.74
CA GLY A 66 -26.85 12.62 6.72
C GLY A 66 -26.65 13.11 8.14
N GLU A 67 -26.62 12.18 9.08
CA GLU A 67 -26.51 12.44 10.51
C GLU A 67 -25.44 11.55 11.13
N ILE A 68 -24.65 12.11 12.05
CA ILE A 68 -23.70 11.38 12.90
C ILE A 68 -24.20 11.48 14.34
N ARG A 69 -24.15 10.35 15.05
CA ARG A 69 -24.49 10.27 16.47
C ARG A 69 -23.35 9.63 17.25
N LEU A 70 -23.04 10.17 18.39
CA LEU A 70 -22.09 9.63 19.38
C LEU A 70 -22.82 9.29 20.66
N ALA A 71 -22.70 8.06 21.11
CA ALA A 71 -23.43 7.54 22.28
C ALA A 71 -24.93 7.85 22.23
N GLY A 72 -25.54 7.76 21.05
CA GLY A 72 -26.95 8.03 20.77
C GLY A 72 -27.32 9.51 20.65
N GLN A 73 -26.42 10.47 20.88
CA GLN A 73 -26.67 11.90 20.76
C GLN A 73 -26.22 12.43 19.37
N PRO A 74 -26.99 13.29 18.71
CA PRO A 74 -26.57 13.94 17.49
C PRO A 74 -25.26 14.71 17.68
N ALA A 75 -24.33 14.56 16.76
CA ALA A 75 -23.00 15.19 16.80
C ALA A 75 -22.74 15.93 15.48
N SER A 76 -22.48 17.24 15.58
CA SER A 76 -21.99 18.04 14.45
C SER A 76 -20.47 18.11 14.51
N ILE A 77 -19.82 17.53 13.50
CA ILE A 77 -18.36 17.49 13.38
C ILE A 77 -17.96 18.44 12.25
N ASP A 78 -17.66 19.70 12.62
CA ASP A 78 -17.35 20.79 11.69
C ASP A 78 -15.84 21.07 11.56
N SER A 79 -15.03 20.49 12.43
CA SER A 79 -13.60 20.66 12.47
C SER A 79 -12.89 19.51 13.17
N THR A 80 -11.61 19.31 12.89
CA THR A 80 -10.78 18.31 13.56
C THR A 80 -10.72 18.51 15.08
N ARG A 81 -10.71 19.79 15.51
CA ARG A 81 -10.77 20.13 16.93
C ARG A 81 -12.09 19.63 17.55
N LYS A 82 -13.21 19.82 16.84
CA LYS A 82 -14.53 19.37 17.31
C LYS A 82 -14.63 17.86 17.39
N ALA A 83 -14.08 17.12 16.40
CA ALA A 83 -14.01 15.66 16.45
C ALA A 83 -13.29 15.18 17.71
N ILE A 84 -12.15 15.78 18.02
CA ILE A 84 -11.36 15.44 19.23
C ILE A 84 -12.13 15.79 20.51
N GLU A 85 -12.76 16.95 20.59
CA GLU A 85 -13.60 17.35 21.75
C GLU A 85 -14.79 16.39 21.96
N LEU A 86 -15.29 15.79 20.90
CA LEU A 86 -16.35 14.79 20.93
C LEU A 86 -15.86 13.37 21.22
N GLY A 87 -14.53 13.18 21.41
CA GLY A 87 -13.92 11.91 21.75
C GLY A 87 -13.60 11.03 20.54
N ILE A 88 -13.48 11.57 19.33
CA ILE A 88 -12.99 10.85 18.16
C ILE A 88 -11.52 11.21 17.92
N ALA A 89 -10.64 10.21 17.91
CA ALA A 89 -9.24 10.37 17.52
C ALA A 89 -8.96 9.56 16.26
N THR A 90 -8.17 10.12 15.34
CA THR A 90 -7.83 9.48 14.07
C THR A 90 -6.32 9.39 13.92
N VAL A 91 -5.83 8.19 13.59
CA VAL A 91 -4.47 7.91 13.17
C VAL A 91 -4.52 7.68 11.66
N TYR A 92 -3.83 8.52 10.91
CA TYR A 92 -3.79 8.46 9.44
C TYR A 92 -2.66 7.57 8.94
N GLN A 93 -2.77 7.13 7.71
CA GLN A 93 -1.76 6.35 7.00
C GLN A 93 -0.39 7.07 6.93
N GLU A 94 -0.42 8.39 6.68
CA GLU A 94 0.78 9.23 6.77
C GLU A 94 0.88 9.80 8.19
N LEU A 95 1.98 9.51 8.88
CA LEU A 95 2.19 9.96 10.27
C LEU A 95 2.26 11.49 10.36
N SER A 96 1.55 12.04 11.34
CA SER A 96 1.48 13.49 11.60
C SER A 96 2.53 13.98 12.60
N LEU A 97 3.59 13.20 12.82
CA LEU A 97 4.66 13.50 13.77
C LEU A 97 5.68 14.48 13.18
N LEU A 98 6.15 15.41 14.00
CA LEU A 98 7.21 16.35 13.66
C LEU A 98 8.57 15.77 14.05
N PRO A 99 9.46 15.43 13.09
CA PRO A 99 10.70 14.69 13.36
C PRO A 99 11.66 15.38 14.32
N ASN A 100 11.67 16.71 14.32
CA ASN A 100 12.56 17.54 15.12
C ASN A 100 12.07 17.76 16.58
N LEU A 101 10.83 17.38 16.86
CA LEU A 101 10.26 17.45 18.20
C LEU A 101 10.45 16.13 18.95
N THR A 102 10.53 16.23 20.29
CA THR A 102 10.60 15.03 21.13
C THR A 102 9.27 14.28 21.13
N VAL A 103 9.28 13.04 21.63
CA VAL A 103 8.08 12.23 21.83
C VAL A 103 7.04 12.97 22.68
N ALA A 104 7.46 13.55 23.81
CA ALA A 104 6.55 14.32 24.68
C ALA A 104 5.96 15.54 23.98
N GLN A 105 6.76 16.27 23.19
CA GLN A 105 6.27 17.43 22.44
C GLN A 105 5.29 17.03 21.34
N ASN A 106 5.55 15.93 20.64
CA ASN A 106 4.63 15.42 19.63
C ASN A 106 3.29 14.97 20.24
N ILE A 107 3.33 14.24 21.36
CA ILE A 107 2.12 13.78 22.05
C ILE A 107 1.29 14.96 22.54
N ALA A 108 1.92 16.00 23.09
CA ALA A 108 1.23 17.16 23.63
C ALA A 108 0.84 18.21 22.57
N LEU A 109 1.23 18.03 21.32
CA LEU A 109 1.04 19.03 20.26
C LEU A 109 -0.44 19.45 20.10
N GLY A 110 -0.68 20.77 20.20
CA GLY A 110 -2.01 21.36 20.09
C GLY A 110 -2.89 21.26 21.34
N HIS A 111 -2.33 20.76 22.48
CA HIS A 111 -2.97 20.77 23.79
C HIS A 111 -1.92 20.86 24.93
N GLU A 112 -0.84 21.59 24.65
CA GLU A 112 0.28 21.72 25.55
C GLU A 112 -0.20 22.23 26.92
N PRO A 113 0.12 21.53 28.04
CA PRO A 113 -0.21 21.99 29.36
C PRO A 113 0.50 23.29 29.70
N ARG A 114 -0.24 24.25 30.28
CA ARG A 114 0.30 25.57 30.63
C ARG A 114 0.11 25.85 32.13
N ARG A 115 1.13 26.43 32.70
CA ARG A 115 1.08 26.94 34.10
C ARG A 115 1.45 28.42 34.07
N ILE A 116 0.54 29.28 34.52
CA ILE A 116 0.71 30.75 34.53
C ILE A 116 1.06 31.29 33.14
N GLY A 117 0.43 30.73 32.06
CA GLY A 117 0.65 31.14 30.66
C GLY A 117 1.91 30.57 29.99
N LEU A 118 2.82 29.95 30.74
CA LEU A 118 4.03 29.31 30.25
C LEU A 118 3.80 27.80 30.04
N LEU A 119 4.56 27.19 29.14
CA LEU A 119 4.54 25.75 28.90
C LEU A 119 4.98 24.99 30.18
N ASP A 120 4.13 24.08 30.67
CA ASP A 120 4.48 23.17 31.76
C ASP A 120 5.12 21.89 31.19
N VAL A 121 6.45 21.94 31.07
CA VAL A 121 7.24 20.81 30.54
C VAL A 121 7.12 19.56 31.43
N GLY A 122 6.99 19.74 32.74
CA GLY A 122 6.83 18.63 33.68
C GLY A 122 5.51 17.89 33.47
N ALA A 123 4.41 18.62 33.41
CA ALA A 123 3.08 18.07 33.12
C ALA A 123 3.01 17.45 31.71
N MET A 124 3.63 18.08 30.71
CA MET A 124 3.71 17.56 29.35
C MET A 124 4.43 16.19 29.31
N ARG A 125 5.59 16.06 29.96
CA ARG A 125 6.33 14.80 30.03
C ARG A 125 5.56 13.73 30.81
N ALA A 126 4.90 14.09 31.89
CA ALA A 126 4.07 13.17 32.68
C ALA A 126 2.90 12.62 31.86
N ALA A 127 2.17 13.48 31.13
CA ALA A 127 1.07 13.07 30.24
C ALA A 127 1.56 12.14 29.11
N ALA A 128 2.72 12.44 28.51
CA ALA A 128 3.32 11.60 27.47
C ALA A 128 3.69 10.22 28.01
N ARG A 129 4.32 10.11 29.19
CA ARG A 129 4.63 8.82 29.82
C ARG A 129 3.37 8.01 30.13
N THR A 130 2.31 8.66 30.60
CA THR A 130 1.02 7.98 30.82
C THR A 130 0.46 7.41 29.53
N ALA A 131 0.47 8.17 28.43
CA ALA A 131 0.00 7.72 27.14
C ALA A 131 0.85 6.56 26.57
N LEU A 132 2.18 6.64 26.68
CA LEU A 132 3.10 5.57 26.27
C LEU A 132 2.92 4.31 27.13
N ALA A 133 2.79 4.45 28.44
CA ALA A 133 2.54 3.33 29.35
C ALA A 133 1.23 2.62 29.03
N ARG A 134 0.19 3.36 28.62
CA ARG A 134 -1.11 2.82 28.21
C ARG A 134 -1.01 1.88 27.02
N ILE A 135 0.01 2.03 26.17
CA ILE A 135 0.26 1.12 25.04
C ILE A 135 1.47 0.20 25.27
N GLY A 136 2.06 0.23 26.46
CA GLY A 136 3.19 -0.63 26.83
C GLY A 136 4.48 -0.33 26.06
N VAL A 137 4.73 0.94 25.73
CA VAL A 137 5.93 1.40 25.00
C VAL A 137 6.90 2.07 25.96
N GLU A 138 8.14 1.60 25.97
CA GLU A 138 9.24 2.10 26.80
C GLU A 138 10.15 3.09 26.06
N THR A 139 9.58 3.92 25.17
CA THR A 139 10.36 4.95 24.49
C THR A 139 10.57 6.15 25.41
N ALA A 140 11.81 6.67 25.45
CA ALA A 140 12.12 7.84 26.27
C ALA A 140 11.36 9.09 25.75
N ASP A 141 10.70 9.80 26.65
CA ASP A 141 9.82 10.93 26.34
C ASP A 141 10.56 12.16 25.76
N ASP A 142 11.88 12.23 25.90
CA ASP A 142 12.76 13.29 25.41
C ASP A 142 13.48 12.93 24.10
N THR A 143 13.30 11.73 23.57
CA THR A 143 13.87 11.32 22.29
C THR A 143 13.24 12.09 21.13
N PRO A 144 14.02 12.71 20.21
CA PRO A 144 13.49 13.27 18.98
C PRO A 144 12.85 12.16 18.13
N VAL A 145 11.63 12.39 17.65
CA VAL A 145 10.88 11.38 16.87
C VAL A 145 11.61 10.99 15.57
N GLY A 146 12.42 11.90 15.02
CA GLY A 146 13.25 11.62 13.84
C GLY A 146 14.26 10.47 14.03
N LEU A 147 14.66 10.15 15.27
CA LEU A 147 15.60 9.09 15.60
C LEU A 147 14.92 7.71 15.81
N LEU A 148 13.60 7.69 15.93
CA LEU A 148 12.84 6.48 16.14
C LEU A 148 12.69 5.67 14.85
N SER A 149 12.61 4.35 14.98
CA SER A 149 12.19 3.47 13.89
C SER A 149 10.76 3.79 13.44
N LEU A 150 10.39 3.35 12.25
CA LEU A 150 9.05 3.57 11.75
C LEU A 150 7.97 2.92 12.62
N ALA A 151 8.24 1.73 13.16
CA ALA A 151 7.37 1.03 14.09
C ALA A 151 7.16 1.82 15.41
N GLU A 152 8.24 2.36 15.98
CA GLU A 152 8.14 3.21 17.18
C GLU A 152 7.37 4.49 16.90
N ARG A 153 7.57 5.13 15.75
CA ARG A 153 6.78 6.31 15.34
C ARG A 153 5.30 6.00 15.24
N GLN A 154 4.94 4.84 14.70
CA GLN A 154 3.54 4.40 14.64
C GLN A 154 2.92 4.30 16.04
N LEU A 155 3.64 3.70 16.98
CA LEU A 155 3.19 3.60 18.37
C LEU A 155 3.10 4.98 19.04
N VAL A 156 4.03 5.90 18.78
CA VAL A 156 3.97 7.29 19.30
C VAL A 156 2.74 8.02 18.71
N GLU A 157 2.38 7.82 17.43
CA GLU A 157 1.18 8.41 16.85
C GLU A 157 -0.09 7.88 17.52
N ILE A 158 -0.14 6.58 17.84
CA ILE A 158 -1.25 6.00 18.61
C ILE A 158 -1.28 6.57 20.04
N ALA A 159 -0.12 6.68 20.71
CA ALA A 159 -0.04 7.30 22.04
C ALA A 159 -0.54 8.75 22.02
N LYS A 160 -0.19 9.52 21.00
CA LYS A 160 -0.67 10.90 20.76
C LYS A 160 -2.20 10.94 20.62
N ALA A 161 -2.78 10.00 19.87
CA ALA A 161 -4.23 9.89 19.73
C ALA A 161 -4.90 9.57 21.09
N LEU A 162 -4.32 8.66 21.88
CA LEU A 162 -4.84 8.22 23.18
C LEU A 162 -4.64 9.24 24.30
N ALA A 163 -3.73 10.20 24.17
CA ALA A 163 -3.45 11.22 25.20
C ALA A 163 -4.64 12.14 25.49
N ARG A 164 -5.68 12.10 24.67
CA ARG A 164 -6.93 12.88 24.80
C ARG A 164 -8.12 12.05 25.27
N ASP A 165 -7.90 10.83 25.75
CA ASP A 165 -8.93 9.90 26.20
C ASP A 165 -10.11 9.74 25.24
N PRO A 166 -9.89 9.36 23.96
CA PRO A 166 -10.96 9.20 23.00
C PRO A 166 -11.84 8.00 23.36
N THR A 167 -13.13 8.10 23.02
CA THR A 167 -14.07 6.97 23.08
C THR A 167 -14.12 6.18 21.77
N VAL A 168 -13.77 6.82 20.65
CA VAL A 168 -13.69 6.24 19.32
C VAL A 168 -12.29 6.49 18.75
N LEU A 169 -11.60 5.42 18.36
CA LEU A 169 -10.30 5.48 17.71
C LEU A 169 -10.45 5.00 16.25
N VAL A 170 -10.06 5.84 15.30
CA VAL A 170 -10.05 5.50 13.86
C VAL A 170 -8.60 5.26 13.44
N LEU A 171 -8.32 4.10 12.89
CA LEU A 171 -6.99 3.70 12.42
C LEU A 171 -7.03 3.44 10.92
N ASP A 172 -6.30 4.25 10.15
CA ASP A 172 -6.22 4.13 8.68
C ASP A 172 -4.88 3.50 8.29
N GLU A 173 -4.91 2.22 7.90
CA GLU A 173 -3.76 1.39 7.51
C GLU A 173 -2.58 1.40 8.50
N PRO A 174 -2.81 1.15 9.81
CA PRO A 174 -1.78 1.35 10.83
C PRO A 174 -0.61 0.36 10.74
N THR A 175 -0.71 -0.69 9.95
CA THR A 175 0.28 -1.76 9.81
C THR A 175 1.08 -1.70 8.51
N ALA A 176 0.84 -0.71 7.64
CA ALA A 176 1.42 -0.64 6.30
C ALA A 176 2.96 -0.73 6.27
N ALA A 177 3.62 -0.27 7.34
CA ALA A 177 5.06 -0.18 7.46
C ALA A 177 5.65 -1.03 8.60
N LEU A 178 4.86 -1.97 9.15
CA LEU A 178 5.23 -2.83 10.27
C LEU A 178 5.56 -4.25 9.83
N GLY A 179 6.55 -4.87 10.46
CA GLY A 179 6.84 -6.29 10.32
C GLY A 179 5.89 -7.16 11.18
N GLY A 180 5.91 -8.48 10.96
CA GLY A 180 4.95 -9.39 11.61
C GLY A 180 4.92 -9.29 13.14
N ARG A 181 6.08 -9.19 13.80
CA ARG A 181 6.14 -9.05 15.27
C ARG A 181 5.57 -7.73 15.78
N GLU A 182 5.79 -6.65 15.05
CA GLU A 182 5.22 -5.34 15.38
C GLU A 182 3.70 -5.33 15.20
N VAL A 183 3.18 -6.00 14.16
CA VAL A 183 1.74 -6.17 13.92
C VAL A 183 1.09 -6.93 15.07
N GLU A 184 1.65 -8.07 15.49
CA GLU A 184 1.14 -8.84 16.63
C GLU A 184 1.10 -8.01 17.91
N ARG A 185 2.15 -7.22 18.16
CA ARG A 185 2.19 -6.31 19.31
C ARG A 185 1.11 -5.24 19.24
N LEU A 186 0.91 -4.64 18.07
CA LEU A 186 -0.15 -3.66 17.87
C LEU A 186 -1.53 -4.29 18.09
N PHE A 187 -1.79 -5.50 17.58
CA PHE A 187 -3.06 -6.20 17.78
C PHE A 187 -3.33 -6.49 19.26
N ALA A 188 -2.32 -6.90 20.02
CA ALA A 188 -2.46 -7.10 21.46
C ALA A 188 -2.86 -5.80 22.18
N ILE A 189 -2.29 -4.65 21.77
CA ILE A 189 -2.63 -3.33 22.28
C ILE A 189 -4.09 -2.98 21.94
N LEU A 190 -4.51 -3.14 20.66
CA LEU A 190 -5.85 -2.78 20.22
C LEU A 190 -6.93 -3.64 20.89
N ARG A 191 -6.70 -4.96 21.03
CA ARG A 191 -7.61 -5.85 21.76
C ARG A 191 -7.75 -5.45 23.23
N ARG A 192 -6.66 -5.06 23.89
CA ARG A 192 -6.71 -4.56 25.28
C ARG A 192 -7.53 -3.29 25.38
N LEU A 193 -7.28 -2.30 24.50
CA LEU A 193 -8.03 -1.03 24.49
C LEU A 193 -9.52 -1.25 24.23
N SER A 194 -9.88 -2.16 23.33
CA SER A 194 -11.26 -2.57 23.08
C SER A 194 -11.88 -3.21 24.31
N GLY A 195 -11.15 -4.12 24.99
CA GLY A 195 -11.59 -4.72 26.26
C GLY A 195 -11.75 -3.71 27.41
N GLU A 196 -11.06 -2.57 27.35
CA GLU A 196 -11.23 -1.44 28.27
C GLU A 196 -12.42 -0.52 27.88
N GLY A 197 -13.16 -0.84 26.80
CA GLY A 197 -14.36 -0.13 26.37
C GLY A 197 -14.13 0.89 25.24
N MET A 198 -12.93 0.97 24.68
CA MET A 198 -12.66 1.82 23.51
C MET A 198 -13.24 1.18 22.24
N SER A 199 -13.95 1.97 21.44
CA SER A 199 -14.50 1.49 20.17
C SER A 199 -13.57 1.89 19.03
N ILE A 200 -13.23 0.95 18.13
CA ILE A 200 -12.17 1.11 17.15
C ILE A 200 -12.71 0.89 15.74
N VAL A 201 -12.53 1.87 14.85
CA VAL A 201 -12.69 1.71 13.41
C VAL A 201 -11.32 1.36 12.83
N TYR A 202 -11.21 0.18 12.24
CA TYR A 202 -9.97 -0.34 11.67
C TYR A 202 -10.06 -0.40 10.15
N VAL A 203 -9.18 0.30 9.45
CA VAL A 203 -9.12 0.28 7.99
C VAL A 203 -7.83 -0.37 7.55
N SER A 204 -7.94 -1.45 6.80
CA SER A 204 -6.82 -2.16 6.21
C SER A 204 -7.24 -2.78 4.88
N HIS A 205 -6.28 -3.01 4.00
CA HIS A 205 -6.44 -3.80 2.79
C HIS A 205 -5.87 -5.22 2.94
N ARG A 206 -5.31 -5.56 4.10
CA ARG A 206 -4.77 -6.89 4.45
C ARG A 206 -5.86 -7.71 5.12
N PHE A 207 -6.48 -8.62 4.38
CA PHE A 207 -7.65 -9.37 4.85
C PHE A 207 -7.38 -10.24 6.07
N ARG A 208 -6.18 -10.82 6.14
CA ARG A 208 -5.77 -11.61 7.30
C ARG A 208 -5.80 -10.79 8.59
N GLU A 209 -5.30 -9.54 8.54
CA GLU A 209 -5.35 -8.62 9.69
C GLU A 209 -6.77 -8.35 10.15
N ILE A 210 -7.69 -8.16 9.20
CA ILE A 210 -9.11 -7.90 9.47
C ILE A 210 -9.76 -9.11 10.15
N LEU A 211 -9.51 -10.32 9.63
CA LEU A 211 -10.06 -11.56 10.18
C LEU A 211 -9.48 -11.90 11.54
N ASP A 212 -8.20 -11.59 11.77
CA ASP A 212 -7.52 -11.88 13.03
C ASP A 212 -7.89 -10.87 14.14
N LEU A 213 -8.20 -9.61 13.79
CA LEU A 213 -8.34 -8.53 14.77
C LEU A 213 -9.79 -8.10 15.01
N CYS A 214 -10.61 -8.03 13.95
CA CYS A 214 -11.90 -7.32 13.99
C CYS A 214 -13.07 -8.26 14.32
N ASP A 215 -14.08 -7.72 15.01
CA ASP A 215 -15.31 -8.44 15.36
C ASP A 215 -16.29 -8.47 14.17
N ARG A 216 -16.44 -7.32 13.52
CA ARG A 216 -17.36 -7.11 12.39
C ARG A 216 -16.66 -6.33 11.27
N ALA A 217 -17.23 -6.41 10.07
CA ALA A 217 -16.80 -5.60 8.93
C ALA A 217 -17.99 -4.97 8.21
N THR A 218 -17.82 -3.70 7.82
CA THR A 218 -18.69 -3.01 6.86
C THR A 218 -17.96 -2.87 5.53
N VAL A 219 -18.55 -3.41 4.48
CA VAL A 219 -18.00 -3.38 3.12
C VAL A 219 -18.60 -2.20 2.36
N LEU A 220 -17.74 -1.26 1.95
CA LEU A 220 -18.09 -0.16 1.05
C LEU A 220 -17.73 -0.51 -0.40
N ARG A 221 -18.63 -0.18 -1.33
CA ARG A 221 -18.39 -0.26 -2.77
C ARG A 221 -19.11 0.85 -3.50
N ASN A 222 -18.40 1.63 -4.32
CA ASN A 222 -18.93 2.77 -5.06
C ASN A 222 -19.73 3.75 -4.19
N GLY A 223 -19.23 4.07 -3.00
CA GLY A 223 -19.85 5.00 -2.07
C GLY A 223 -21.04 4.46 -1.28
N ARG A 224 -21.40 3.18 -1.39
CA ARG A 224 -22.54 2.56 -0.70
C ARG A 224 -22.07 1.38 0.17
N VAL A 225 -22.80 1.13 1.25
CA VAL A 225 -22.64 -0.10 2.04
C VAL A 225 -23.24 -1.28 1.27
N VAL A 226 -22.43 -2.30 1.04
CA VAL A 226 -22.87 -3.56 0.41
C VAL A 226 -23.36 -4.54 1.46
N THR A 227 -22.60 -4.69 2.54
CA THR A 227 -22.91 -5.57 3.65
C THR A 227 -22.22 -5.11 4.92
N THR A 228 -22.79 -5.44 6.06
CA THR A 228 -22.14 -5.41 7.37
C THR A 228 -22.36 -6.78 7.99
N ALA A 229 -21.29 -7.43 8.42
CA ALA A 229 -21.33 -8.80 8.92
C ALA A 229 -20.37 -9.01 10.09
N GLU A 230 -20.69 -9.96 10.96
CA GLU A 230 -19.76 -10.54 11.93
C GLU A 230 -18.71 -11.37 11.20
N LEU A 231 -17.45 -11.26 11.61
CA LEU A 231 -16.34 -11.94 10.93
C LEU A 231 -16.07 -13.35 11.47
N ALA A 232 -16.76 -13.75 12.53
CA ALA A 232 -16.63 -15.08 13.08
C ALA A 232 -16.90 -16.16 12.01
N GLY A 233 -15.86 -16.96 11.69
CA GLY A 233 -15.94 -18.03 10.69
C GLY A 233 -15.73 -17.58 9.24
N TRP A 234 -15.53 -16.30 8.97
CA TRP A 234 -15.19 -15.80 7.64
C TRP A 234 -13.74 -16.17 7.27
N LYS A 235 -13.53 -16.35 5.97
CA LYS A 235 -12.21 -16.56 5.35
C LYS A 235 -11.88 -15.37 4.43
N GLU A 236 -10.64 -15.27 4.01
CA GLU A 236 -10.21 -14.23 3.06
C GLU A 236 -11.01 -14.26 1.75
N ALA A 237 -11.44 -15.44 1.31
CA ALA A 237 -12.31 -15.59 0.13
C ALA A 237 -13.67 -14.90 0.29
N ASP A 238 -14.28 -14.99 1.49
CA ASP A 238 -15.57 -14.38 1.78
C ASP A 238 -15.48 -12.84 1.78
N LEU A 239 -14.41 -12.29 2.38
CA LEU A 239 -14.12 -10.85 2.32
C LEU A 239 -13.87 -10.39 0.87
N THR A 240 -13.09 -11.17 0.11
CA THR A 240 -12.84 -10.88 -1.30
C THR A 240 -14.13 -10.85 -2.09
N GLU A 241 -14.99 -11.86 -1.95
CA GLU A 241 -16.28 -11.93 -2.63
C GLU A 241 -17.19 -10.74 -2.27
N ALA A 242 -17.26 -10.38 -0.99
CA ALA A 242 -18.05 -9.24 -0.52
C ALA A 242 -17.55 -7.90 -1.12
N ILE A 243 -16.24 -7.70 -1.18
CA ILE A 243 -15.62 -6.47 -1.70
C ILE A 243 -15.73 -6.38 -3.23
N VAL A 244 -15.50 -7.48 -3.93
CA VAL A 244 -15.51 -7.55 -5.41
C VAL A 244 -16.95 -7.60 -5.94
N GLY A 245 -17.84 -8.27 -5.22
CA GLY A 245 -19.24 -8.48 -5.61
C GLY A 245 -19.45 -9.68 -6.53
N GLY A 246 -18.58 -10.68 -6.44
CA GLY A 246 -18.63 -11.93 -7.16
C GLY A 246 -17.39 -12.77 -6.83
N ARG A 247 -17.45 -14.08 -7.13
CA ARG A 247 -16.26 -14.92 -6.96
C ARG A 247 -15.12 -14.37 -7.77
N SER A 248 -14.12 -13.81 -7.10
CA SER A 248 -12.85 -13.47 -7.71
C SER A 248 -12.15 -14.78 -8.04
N GLU A 249 -11.93 -15.05 -9.33
CA GLU A 249 -11.00 -16.09 -9.69
C GLU A 249 -9.63 -15.71 -9.12
N VAL A 250 -9.17 -16.49 -8.16
CA VAL A 250 -7.78 -16.34 -7.67
C VAL A 250 -6.89 -16.55 -8.87
N PHE A 251 -6.18 -15.48 -9.27
CA PHE A 251 -5.25 -15.60 -10.38
C PHE A 251 -4.14 -16.57 -10.00
N ALA A 252 -4.04 -17.64 -10.73
CA ALA A 252 -2.91 -18.54 -10.71
C ALA A 252 -2.41 -18.69 -12.14
N ARG A 253 -1.13 -18.56 -12.33
CA ARG A 253 -0.54 -18.67 -13.65
C ARG A 253 -0.67 -20.11 -14.18
N ALA A 254 -1.38 -20.28 -15.30
CA ALA A 254 -1.69 -21.58 -15.90
C ALA A 254 -0.56 -22.14 -16.78
N ARG A 255 0.61 -21.49 -16.84
CA ARG A 255 1.67 -21.87 -17.79
C ARG A 255 2.68 -22.80 -17.18
N PRO A 256 3.08 -23.86 -17.92
CA PRO A 256 4.26 -24.63 -17.54
C PRO A 256 5.50 -23.74 -17.61
N ALA A 257 6.41 -23.92 -16.63
CA ALA A 257 7.70 -23.26 -16.61
C ALA A 257 8.39 -23.32 -17.99
N ALA A 258 9.03 -22.22 -18.38
CA ALA A 258 9.65 -22.08 -19.68
C ALA A 258 10.84 -23.05 -19.84
N ASN A 259 10.58 -24.23 -20.37
CA ASN A 259 11.61 -25.17 -20.74
C ASN A 259 12.42 -24.65 -21.95
N ARG A 260 13.69 -24.32 -21.73
CA ARG A 260 14.70 -23.99 -22.73
C ARG A 260 14.39 -22.77 -23.62
N ARG A 261 14.28 -21.60 -23.01
CA ARG A 261 14.20 -20.33 -23.76
C ARG A 261 15.56 -19.63 -23.71
N THR A 262 15.83 -18.81 -24.75
CA THR A 262 17.04 -17.98 -24.83
C THR A 262 17.05 -17.00 -23.65
N PRO A 263 18.17 -16.89 -22.89
CA PRO A 263 18.27 -15.88 -21.86
C PRO A 263 18.12 -14.47 -22.44
N MET A 264 17.12 -13.72 -21.92
CA MET A 264 16.92 -12.30 -22.26
C MET A 264 17.75 -11.41 -21.33
N ILE A 265 17.81 -11.76 -20.05
CA ILE A 265 18.65 -11.10 -19.04
C ILE A 265 19.60 -12.13 -18.49
N ALA A 266 20.89 -11.79 -18.33
CA ALA A 266 21.82 -12.53 -17.51
C ALA A 266 22.61 -11.56 -16.63
N ALA A 267 22.68 -11.85 -15.35
CA ALA A 267 23.53 -11.21 -14.36
C ALA A 267 24.62 -12.18 -13.98
N GLU A 268 25.89 -11.78 -14.07
CA GLU A 268 27.05 -12.64 -13.83
C GLU A 268 28.00 -11.99 -12.83
N GLY A 269 28.13 -12.59 -11.64
CA GLY A 269 29.02 -12.12 -10.58
C GLY A 269 28.74 -10.71 -10.12
N VAL A 270 27.47 -10.31 -10.11
CA VAL A 270 27.04 -8.94 -9.80
C VAL A 270 27.32 -8.61 -8.35
N ARG A 271 28.00 -7.46 -8.12
CA ARG A 271 28.31 -6.93 -6.80
C ARG A 271 27.97 -5.46 -6.70
N TYR A 272 27.50 -5.07 -5.51
CA TYR A 272 27.22 -3.68 -5.17
C TYR A 272 27.31 -3.47 -3.66
N SER A 273 28.31 -2.67 -3.22
CA SER A 273 28.51 -2.37 -1.80
C SER A 273 28.51 -3.66 -0.95
N GLU A 274 28.09 -3.57 0.30
CA GLU A 274 27.84 -4.75 1.16
C GLU A 274 26.44 -5.37 0.94
N LYS A 275 25.65 -4.79 0.05
CA LYS A 275 24.24 -5.15 -0.19
C LYS A 275 24.05 -6.28 -1.20
N VAL A 276 24.95 -6.38 -2.20
CA VAL A 276 24.95 -7.45 -3.21
C VAL A 276 26.37 -7.97 -3.33
N LYS A 277 26.61 -9.21 -2.91
CA LYS A 277 27.98 -9.72 -2.72
C LYS A 277 28.51 -10.52 -3.91
N ASP A 278 27.70 -11.43 -4.46
CA ASP A 278 28.03 -12.23 -5.64
C ASP A 278 26.77 -12.90 -6.16
N VAL A 279 26.08 -12.24 -7.08
CA VAL A 279 24.79 -12.70 -7.57
C VAL A 279 24.88 -13.02 -9.05
N SER A 280 24.50 -14.27 -9.41
CA SER A 280 24.46 -14.73 -10.80
C SER A 280 23.15 -15.45 -11.07
N PHE A 281 22.42 -14.99 -12.08
CA PHE A 281 21.18 -15.61 -12.55
C PHE A 281 20.87 -15.21 -13.98
N SER A 282 19.91 -15.90 -14.60
CA SER A 282 19.40 -15.54 -15.91
C SER A 282 17.87 -15.55 -15.91
N VAL A 283 17.28 -14.78 -16.78
CA VAL A 283 15.81 -14.74 -17.04
C VAL A 283 15.59 -14.95 -18.51
N ALA A 284 14.77 -15.92 -18.86
CA ALA A 284 14.50 -16.28 -20.25
C ALA A 284 13.37 -15.42 -20.84
N GLU A 285 13.22 -15.43 -22.16
CA GLU A 285 12.07 -14.87 -22.83
C GLU A 285 10.77 -15.50 -22.33
N GLY A 286 9.82 -14.67 -21.92
CA GLY A 286 8.52 -15.08 -21.41
C GLY A 286 8.56 -15.70 -20.01
N GLU A 287 9.68 -15.59 -19.28
CA GLU A 287 9.79 -15.98 -17.89
C GLU A 287 9.46 -14.82 -16.96
N ILE A 288 8.75 -15.12 -15.87
CA ILE A 288 8.63 -14.24 -14.69
C ILE A 288 9.49 -14.83 -13.58
N LEU A 289 10.62 -14.20 -13.31
CA LEU A 289 11.50 -14.51 -12.18
C LEU A 289 11.13 -13.61 -10.99
N ALA A 290 10.78 -14.20 -9.86
CA ALA A 290 10.61 -13.45 -8.61
C ALA A 290 11.90 -13.44 -7.80
N LEU A 291 12.22 -12.27 -7.23
CA LEU A 291 13.25 -12.09 -6.20
C LEU A 291 12.54 -11.74 -4.90
N THR A 292 12.74 -12.51 -3.85
CA THR A 292 12.14 -12.29 -2.54
C THR A 292 13.17 -12.48 -1.43
N GLY A 293 12.86 -11.98 -0.22
CA GLY A 293 13.75 -12.05 0.93
C GLY A 293 13.30 -11.11 2.03
N LEU A 294 14.02 -11.11 3.16
CA LEU A 294 13.77 -10.15 4.23
C LEU A 294 14.07 -8.72 3.77
N LEU A 295 13.43 -7.74 4.40
CA LEU A 295 13.65 -6.34 4.10
C LEU A 295 15.14 -5.99 4.22
N GLY A 296 15.71 -5.42 3.15
CA GLY A 296 17.13 -5.06 3.10
C GLY A 296 18.09 -6.21 2.77
N ALA A 297 17.60 -7.38 2.33
CA ALA A 297 18.43 -8.52 1.96
C ALA A 297 19.20 -8.32 0.64
N GLY A 298 18.93 -7.27 -0.15
CA GLY A 298 19.63 -6.93 -1.39
C GLY A 298 18.80 -7.09 -2.68
N GLN A 299 17.55 -7.60 -2.60
CA GLN A 299 16.70 -7.81 -3.77
C GLN A 299 16.35 -6.52 -4.52
N ASN A 300 16.11 -5.42 -3.79
CA ASN A 300 15.81 -4.12 -4.38
C ASN A 300 17.02 -3.54 -5.10
N GLU A 301 18.20 -3.68 -4.51
CA GLU A 301 19.45 -3.25 -5.10
C GLU A 301 19.74 -4.03 -6.39
N ILE A 302 19.51 -5.34 -6.42
CA ILE A 302 19.64 -6.16 -7.63
C ILE A 302 18.72 -5.62 -8.75
N ALA A 303 17.45 -5.33 -8.43
CA ALA A 303 16.52 -4.77 -9.40
C ALA A 303 16.95 -3.39 -9.91
N ARG A 304 17.43 -2.51 -9.05
CA ARG A 304 17.92 -1.18 -9.40
C ARG A 304 19.20 -1.23 -10.25
N LEU A 305 20.08 -2.20 -10.00
CA LEU A 305 21.25 -2.48 -10.85
C LEU A 305 20.85 -2.91 -12.25
N LEU A 306 19.87 -3.82 -12.40
CA LEU A 306 19.35 -4.24 -13.70
C LEU A 306 18.71 -3.09 -14.48
N GLY A 307 18.09 -2.12 -13.78
CA GLY A 307 17.49 -0.94 -14.38
C GLY A 307 18.46 0.19 -14.71
N GLY A 308 19.71 0.12 -14.24
CA GLY A 308 20.71 1.17 -14.40
C GLY A 308 20.54 2.36 -13.43
N ASP A 309 19.76 2.19 -12.38
CA ASP A 309 19.57 3.18 -11.32
C ASP A 309 20.74 3.17 -10.31
N LEU A 310 21.36 2.00 -10.15
CA LEU A 310 22.60 1.80 -9.42
C LEU A 310 23.69 1.30 -10.37
N GLN A 311 24.96 1.56 -10.03
CA GLN A 311 26.11 1.11 -10.81
C GLN A 311 26.75 -0.11 -10.15
N LEU A 312 27.16 -1.08 -10.98
CA LEU A 312 27.89 -2.26 -10.52
C LEU A 312 29.27 -1.90 -10.00
N ASP A 313 29.67 -2.47 -8.87
CA ASP A 313 31.08 -2.46 -8.43
C ASP A 313 31.87 -3.55 -9.16
N ALA A 314 31.24 -4.70 -9.46
CA ALA A 314 31.84 -5.79 -10.22
C ALA A 314 30.77 -6.66 -10.89
N GLY A 315 31.20 -7.52 -11.80
CA GLY A 315 30.31 -8.41 -12.56
C GLY A 315 29.89 -7.85 -13.91
N SER A 316 28.87 -8.45 -14.50
CA SER A 316 28.33 -8.01 -15.79
C SER A 316 26.85 -8.29 -15.92
N ILE A 317 26.19 -7.45 -16.72
CA ILE A 317 24.78 -7.63 -17.12
C ILE A 317 24.75 -7.79 -18.65
N VAL A 318 24.03 -8.80 -19.10
CA VAL A 318 23.78 -9.12 -20.51
C VAL A 318 22.29 -8.98 -20.78
N ILE A 319 21.90 -8.24 -21.82
CA ILE A 319 20.50 -8.05 -22.23
C ILE A 319 20.39 -8.39 -23.72
N GLY A 320 19.50 -9.31 -24.08
CA GLY A 320 19.32 -9.76 -25.46
C GLY A 320 20.63 -10.31 -26.07
N GLY A 321 21.44 -11.00 -25.27
CA GLY A 321 22.73 -11.56 -25.68
C GLY A 321 23.87 -10.53 -25.82
N ARG A 322 23.66 -9.27 -25.42
CA ARG A 322 24.69 -8.21 -25.49
C ARG A 322 25.07 -7.76 -24.09
N LYS A 323 26.36 -7.72 -23.79
CA LYS A 323 26.87 -7.13 -22.56
C LYS A 323 26.63 -5.62 -22.58
N VAL A 324 25.99 -5.12 -21.53
CA VAL A 324 25.62 -3.71 -21.39
C VAL A 324 26.33 -3.07 -20.21
N VAL A 325 26.62 -1.77 -20.34
CA VAL A 325 27.14 -0.95 -19.24
C VAL A 325 26.01 0.01 -18.86
N LEU A 326 25.47 -0.18 -17.67
CA LEU A 326 24.35 0.60 -17.14
C LEU A 326 24.89 1.62 -16.13
N ARG A 327 24.98 2.88 -16.52
CA ARG A 327 25.41 4.00 -15.64
C ARG A 327 24.23 4.89 -15.25
N HIS A 328 23.18 4.86 -16.04
CA HIS A 328 21.95 5.63 -15.86
C HIS A 328 20.75 4.82 -16.32
N PRO A 329 19.54 5.11 -15.82
CA PRO A 329 18.29 4.48 -16.31
C PRO A 329 18.06 4.64 -17.83
N SER A 330 18.64 5.70 -18.43
CA SER A 330 18.60 5.89 -19.91
C SER A 330 19.37 4.81 -20.66
N ASP A 331 20.42 4.24 -20.08
CA ASP A 331 21.20 3.16 -20.68
C ASP A 331 20.37 1.86 -20.66
N GLY A 332 19.68 1.59 -19.53
CA GLY A 332 18.73 0.50 -19.39
C GLY A 332 17.63 0.59 -20.46
N ARG A 333 17.02 1.77 -20.61
CA ARG A 333 16.04 2.01 -21.68
C ARG A 333 16.60 1.75 -23.07
N ALA A 334 17.80 2.23 -23.36
CA ALA A 334 18.45 2.02 -24.67
C ALA A 334 18.76 0.55 -24.91
N ALA A 335 19.04 -0.23 -23.87
CA ALA A 335 19.23 -1.68 -23.92
C ALA A 335 17.89 -2.47 -23.96
N GLY A 336 16.75 -1.81 -23.86
CA GLY A 336 15.42 -2.44 -23.89
C GLY A 336 14.95 -3.00 -22.55
N ILE A 337 15.55 -2.61 -21.44
CA ILE A 337 15.11 -2.95 -20.08
C ILE A 337 14.51 -1.72 -19.40
N CYS A 338 13.46 -1.92 -18.64
CA CYS A 338 12.84 -0.87 -17.85
C CYS A 338 12.76 -1.23 -16.35
N LEU A 339 12.82 -0.21 -15.50
CA LEU A 339 12.59 -0.32 -14.07
C LEU A 339 11.29 0.40 -13.70
N VAL A 340 10.43 -0.28 -12.95
CA VAL A 340 9.26 0.28 -12.28
C VAL A 340 9.51 0.16 -10.78
N SER A 341 9.73 1.30 -10.13
CA SER A 341 10.05 1.41 -8.71
C SER A 341 8.80 1.26 -7.83
N ASP A 342 9.01 0.85 -6.58
CA ASP A 342 8.07 0.83 -5.47
C ASP A 342 7.64 2.25 -5.05
N GLU A 343 8.56 3.24 -5.11
CA GLU A 343 8.28 4.65 -4.83
C GLU A 343 7.51 5.34 -5.98
N ARG A 344 6.37 4.75 -6.38
CA ARG A 344 5.59 5.19 -7.53
C ARG A 344 5.33 6.68 -7.57
N LYS A 345 4.94 7.29 -6.44
CA LYS A 345 4.59 8.73 -6.36
C LYS A 345 5.80 9.64 -6.55
N ARG A 346 6.98 9.20 -6.16
CA ARG A 346 8.21 9.99 -6.18
C ARG A 346 9.04 9.76 -7.44
N GLU A 347 9.19 8.50 -7.85
CA GLU A 347 10.08 8.09 -8.93
C GLU A 347 9.32 7.68 -10.19
N GLY A 348 8.09 7.15 -10.05
CA GLY A 348 7.36 6.53 -11.14
C GLY A 348 6.55 7.53 -11.97
N ILE A 349 5.77 8.41 -11.34
CA ILE A 349 4.81 9.27 -12.04
C ILE A 349 5.22 10.74 -11.99
N LEU A 350 4.74 11.49 -12.98
CA LEU A 350 4.74 12.96 -12.98
C LEU A 350 3.31 13.40 -12.63
N PRO A 351 3.02 13.69 -11.33
CA PRO A 351 1.66 13.74 -10.81
C PRO A 351 0.80 14.87 -11.42
N ASN A 352 1.43 15.98 -11.79
CA ASN A 352 0.76 17.13 -12.37
C ASN A 352 0.61 17.06 -13.89
N LEU A 353 1.32 16.14 -14.56
CA LEU A 353 1.16 15.91 -16.00
C LEU A 353 -0.02 14.99 -16.27
N MET A 354 -0.56 15.08 -17.48
CA MET A 354 -1.67 14.28 -17.96
C MET A 354 -1.29 12.80 -18.08
N LEU A 355 -2.27 11.91 -18.03
CA LEU A 355 -2.10 10.48 -18.31
C LEU A 355 -1.35 10.25 -19.62
N ARG A 356 -1.78 10.94 -20.70
CA ARG A 356 -1.16 10.87 -22.02
C ARG A 356 0.34 11.20 -21.96
N GLU A 357 0.69 12.28 -21.33
CA GLU A 357 2.08 12.75 -21.23
C GLU A 357 2.92 11.75 -20.41
N ASN A 358 2.37 11.25 -19.32
CA ASN A 358 3.02 10.23 -18.50
C ASN A 358 3.33 8.96 -19.28
N ILE A 359 2.38 8.46 -20.08
CA ILE A 359 2.57 7.22 -20.86
C ILE A 359 3.52 7.44 -22.04
N ALA A 360 3.41 8.57 -22.75
CA ALA A 360 4.21 8.84 -23.94
C ALA A 360 5.68 9.11 -23.68
N LEU A 361 6.02 9.62 -22.47
CA LEU A 361 7.30 10.23 -22.15
C LEU A 361 8.55 9.49 -22.66
N PRO A 362 8.78 8.20 -22.37
CA PRO A 362 10.00 7.51 -22.82
C PRO A 362 10.00 7.20 -24.31
N SER A 363 8.87 7.30 -25.00
CA SER A 363 8.71 6.98 -26.41
C SER A 363 8.63 8.22 -27.34
N LEU A 364 8.70 9.43 -26.79
CA LEU A 364 8.59 10.69 -27.55
C LEU A 364 9.63 10.80 -28.67
N GLY A 365 10.85 10.31 -28.43
CA GLY A 365 11.92 10.34 -29.42
C GLY A 365 11.60 9.60 -30.73
N HIS A 366 10.73 8.60 -30.68
CA HIS A 366 10.33 7.80 -31.85
C HIS A 366 9.09 8.36 -32.58
N ARG A 367 8.46 9.43 -32.04
CA ARG A 367 7.24 10.04 -32.60
C ARG A 367 7.46 11.49 -32.94
N ARG A 368 8.46 11.74 -33.80
CA ARG A 368 8.81 13.10 -34.25
C ARG A 368 8.34 13.34 -35.69
N ALA A 369 7.49 14.35 -35.89
CA ALA A 369 7.18 14.88 -37.19
C ALA A 369 8.34 15.75 -37.71
N GLY A 370 8.89 15.41 -38.86
CA GLY A 370 10.04 16.11 -39.41
C GLY A 370 11.31 16.12 -38.58
N GLY A 371 11.43 15.21 -37.59
CA GLY A 371 12.61 15.10 -36.70
C GLY A 371 12.70 16.12 -35.57
N LEU A 372 11.88 17.18 -35.56
CA LEU A 372 11.97 18.29 -34.61
C LEU A 372 10.79 18.39 -33.64
N PHE A 373 9.57 18.06 -34.07
CA PHE A 373 8.37 18.24 -33.28
C PHE A 373 7.71 16.88 -32.95
N VAL A 374 7.03 16.80 -31.80
CA VAL A 374 6.23 15.62 -31.47
C VAL A 374 4.98 15.57 -32.34
N ASP A 375 4.76 14.45 -33.03
CA ASP A 375 3.50 14.18 -33.73
C ASP A 375 2.40 13.88 -32.70
N ARG A 376 1.62 14.90 -32.37
CA ARG A 376 0.55 14.83 -31.36
C ARG A 376 -0.54 13.85 -31.72
N THR A 377 -0.83 13.66 -33.01
CA THR A 377 -1.87 12.73 -33.47
C THR A 377 -1.40 11.28 -33.28
N ALA A 378 -0.19 10.98 -33.76
CA ALA A 378 0.41 9.65 -33.59
C ALA A 378 0.62 9.32 -32.09
N GLU A 379 1.06 10.29 -31.31
CA GLU A 379 1.20 10.13 -29.84
C GLU A 379 -0.14 9.78 -29.19
N ARG A 380 -1.21 10.55 -29.47
CA ARG A 380 -2.54 10.37 -28.88
C ARG A 380 -3.13 9.01 -29.24
N THR A 381 -3.01 8.61 -30.50
CA THR A 381 -3.49 7.30 -30.99
C THR A 381 -2.77 6.16 -30.29
N ALA A 382 -1.45 6.19 -30.24
CA ALA A 382 -0.67 5.14 -29.60
C ALA A 382 -0.90 5.03 -28.09
N VAL A 383 -1.06 6.18 -27.41
CA VAL A 383 -1.39 6.18 -25.98
C VAL A 383 -2.80 5.66 -25.74
N ALA A 384 -3.79 6.05 -26.55
CA ALA A 384 -5.17 5.54 -26.45
C ALA A 384 -5.22 4.02 -26.58
N GLU A 385 -4.46 3.46 -27.53
CA GLU A 385 -4.33 2.01 -27.70
C GLU A 385 -3.70 1.35 -26.47
N SER A 386 -2.61 1.92 -25.95
CA SER A 386 -1.94 1.41 -24.74
C SER A 386 -2.85 1.46 -23.50
N VAL A 387 -3.61 2.55 -23.33
CA VAL A 387 -4.61 2.71 -22.25
C VAL A 387 -5.66 1.61 -22.32
N ARG A 388 -6.18 1.30 -23.51
CA ARG A 388 -7.15 0.20 -23.73
C ARG A 388 -6.52 -1.16 -23.43
N GLN A 389 -5.34 -1.42 -24.00
CA GLN A 389 -4.64 -2.70 -23.85
C GLN A 389 -4.34 -3.03 -22.38
N PHE A 390 -3.94 -2.04 -21.58
CA PHE A 390 -3.63 -2.22 -20.15
C PHE A 390 -4.83 -2.02 -19.24
N GLY A 391 -6.00 -1.66 -19.76
CA GLY A 391 -7.23 -1.48 -18.98
C GLY A 391 -7.10 -0.32 -17.98
N VAL A 392 -6.42 0.77 -18.36
CA VAL A 392 -6.35 1.97 -17.53
C VAL A 392 -7.67 2.70 -17.58
N VAL A 393 -8.33 2.87 -16.43
CA VAL A 393 -9.59 3.59 -16.31
C VAL A 393 -9.31 5.04 -15.95
N ALA A 394 -9.69 5.95 -16.83
CA ALA A 394 -9.58 7.40 -16.66
C ALA A 394 -10.72 8.10 -17.38
N GLY A 395 -11.14 9.28 -16.92
CA GLY A 395 -12.18 10.07 -17.57
C GLY A 395 -11.78 10.56 -18.98
N SER A 396 -10.49 10.81 -19.19
CA SER A 396 -9.90 11.15 -20.48
C SER A 396 -8.40 10.93 -20.48
N LEU A 397 -7.74 11.01 -21.63
CA LEU A 397 -6.27 11.01 -21.74
C LEU A 397 -5.62 12.27 -21.13
N GLU A 398 -6.40 13.32 -20.95
CA GLU A 398 -5.99 14.61 -20.38
C GLU A 398 -6.20 14.65 -18.85
N THR A 399 -6.66 13.55 -18.24
CA THR A 399 -6.80 13.44 -16.78
C THR A 399 -5.42 13.53 -16.11
N PRO A 400 -5.21 14.41 -15.09
CA PRO A 400 -3.96 14.47 -14.36
C PRO A 400 -3.63 13.14 -13.68
N MET A 401 -2.36 12.70 -13.75
CA MET A 401 -1.94 11.40 -13.22
C MET A 401 -2.24 11.23 -11.73
N ARG A 402 -2.15 12.31 -10.95
CA ARG A 402 -2.43 12.31 -9.49
C ARG A 402 -3.87 11.97 -9.13
N SER A 403 -4.83 12.19 -10.06
CA SER A 403 -6.26 11.94 -9.80
C SER A 403 -6.68 10.50 -10.09
N LEU A 404 -5.79 9.66 -10.64
CA LEU A 404 -6.05 8.25 -10.87
C LEU A 404 -5.86 7.44 -9.59
N SER A 405 -6.63 6.35 -9.46
CA SER A 405 -6.41 5.36 -8.40
C SER A 405 -5.03 4.70 -8.52
N GLY A 406 -4.51 4.18 -7.40
CA GLY A 406 -3.21 3.50 -7.37
C GLY A 406 -3.07 2.40 -8.42
N GLY A 407 -4.07 1.56 -8.60
CA GLY A 407 -4.09 0.52 -9.61
C GLY A 407 -4.03 1.07 -11.04
N ASN A 408 -4.74 2.16 -11.34
CA ASN A 408 -4.68 2.80 -12.66
C ASN A 408 -3.35 3.51 -12.91
N GLN A 409 -2.75 4.11 -11.88
CA GLN A 409 -1.39 4.65 -11.98
C GLN A 409 -0.38 3.55 -12.29
N GLN A 410 -0.48 2.41 -11.63
CA GLN A 410 0.43 1.27 -11.86
C GLN A 410 0.26 0.67 -13.27
N LYS A 411 -0.98 0.47 -13.71
CA LYS A 411 -1.27 0.03 -15.09
C LYS A 411 -0.72 1.02 -16.11
N ALA A 412 -0.82 2.33 -15.86
CA ALA A 412 -0.26 3.35 -16.75
C ALA A 412 1.28 3.32 -16.80
N LEU A 413 1.95 3.02 -15.68
CA LEU A 413 3.42 2.84 -15.65
C LEU A 413 3.87 1.63 -16.49
N ILE A 414 3.18 0.51 -16.35
CA ILE A 414 3.49 -0.68 -17.16
C ILE A 414 3.21 -0.41 -18.65
N ALA A 415 2.08 0.26 -18.95
CA ALA A 415 1.71 0.68 -20.29
C ALA A 415 2.75 1.62 -20.94
N ARG A 416 3.33 2.56 -20.17
CA ARG A 416 4.42 3.46 -20.57
C ARG A 416 5.60 2.69 -21.17
N TRP A 417 6.06 1.68 -20.44
CA TRP A 417 7.24 0.91 -20.82
C TRP A 417 6.94 -0.08 -21.96
N HIS A 418 5.73 -0.61 -22.02
CA HIS A 418 5.28 -1.38 -23.16
C HIS A 418 5.26 -0.51 -24.43
N LEU A 419 4.72 0.71 -24.34
CA LEU A 419 4.70 1.67 -25.44
C LEU A 419 6.10 2.11 -25.89
N ALA A 420 7.08 2.09 -24.98
CA ALA A 420 8.50 2.33 -25.25
C ALA A 420 9.22 1.10 -25.82
N ALA A 421 8.49 0.02 -26.13
CA ALA A 421 9.00 -1.23 -26.69
C ALA A 421 10.02 -1.96 -25.81
N ALA A 422 9.89 -1.86 -24.47
CA ALA A 422 10.75 -2.61 -23.55
C ALA A 422 10.65 -4.13 -23.84
N MET A 423 11.80 -4.81 -23.82
CA MET A 423 11.93 -6.25 -23.98
C MET A 423 11.94 -6.96 -22.63
N ALA A 424 12.46 -6.29 -21.60
CA ALA A 424 12.56 -6.78 -20.24
C ALA A 424 12.00 -5.76 -19.25
N PHE A 425 11.27 -6.26 -18.26
CA PHE A 425 10.62 -5.46 -17.21
C PHE A 425 11.17 -5.85 -15.85
N VAL A 426 11.67 -4.90 -15.12
CA VAL A 426 12.04 -5.04 -13.70
C VAL A 426 11.02 -4.24 -12.89
N LEU A 427 10.29 -4.93 -12.02
CA LEU A 427 9.20 -4.33 -11.24
C LEU A 427 9.47 -4.58 -9.75
N ILE A 428 9.56 -3.51 -8.98
CA ILE A 428 9.70 -3.59 -7.53
C ILE A 428 8.33 -3.33 -6.93
N GLU A 429 7.83 -4.29 -6.13
CA GLU A 429 6.54 -4.23 -5.44
C GLU A 429 5.39 -3.77 -6.37
N PRO A 430 5.12 -4.48 -7.48
CA PRO A 430 4.23 -3.98 -8.54
C PRO A 430 2.79 -3.77 -8.09
N THR A 431 2.36 -4.37 -6.98
CA THR A 431 1.01 -4.21 -6.45
C THR A 431 0.95 -3.50 -5.10
N HIS A 432 2.07 -2.93 -4.64
CA HIS A 432 2.09 -2.17 -3.39
C HIS A 432 1.15 -0.95 -3.44
N GLY A 433 0.27 -0.85 -2.44
CA GLY A 433 -0.75 0.22 -2.37
C GLY A 433 -1.82 0.13 -3.47
N VAL A 434 -2.07 -1.08 -3.98
CA VAL A 434 -3.12 -1.38 -4.96
C VAL A 434 -4.16 -2.28 -4.32
N ASP A 435 -5.44 -2.04 -4.62
CA ASP A 435 -6.51 -2.88 -4.10
C ASP A 435 -6.53 -4.28 -4.74
N VAL A 436 -7.18 -5.23 -4.06
CA VAL A 436 -7.19 -6.65 -4.42
C VAL A 436 -7.70 -6.92 -5.85
N VAL A 437 -8.67 -6.14 -6.31
CA VAL A 437 -9.22 -6.31 -7.68
C VAL A 437 -8.21 -5.86 -8.72
N ALA A 438 -7.62 -4.68 -8.51
CA ALA A 438 -6.60 -4.15 -9.40
C ALA A 438 -5.31 -5.00 -9.37
N ARG A 439 -4.99 -5.68 -8.25
CA ARG A 439 -3.90 -6.68 -8.20
C ARG A 439 -4.10 -7.80 -9.21
N GLY A 440 -5.26 -8.43 -9.22
CA GLY A 440 -5.57 -9.50 -10.18
C GLY A 440 -5.51 -9.02 -11.64
N GLU A 441 -5.91 -7.77 -11.91
CA GLU A 441 -5.76 -7.17 -13.23
C GLU A 441 -4.28 -6.96 -13.61
N ILE A 442 -3.45 -6.47 -12.68
CA ILE A 442 -2.01 -6.30 -12.89
C ILE A 442 -1.37 -7.67 -13.18
N TYR A 443 -1.67 -8.70 -12.40
CA TYR A 443 -1.13 -10.05 -12.62
C TYR A 443 -1.45 -10.56 -14.02
N ARG A 444 -2.71 -10.41 -14.48
CA ARG A 444 -3.09 -10.77 -15.86
C ARG A 444 -2.30 -9.98 -16.91
N ARG A 445 -1.95 -8.71 -16.66
CA ARG A 445 -1.13 -7.91 -17.58
C ARG A 445 0.32 -8.34 -17.58
N LEU A 446 0.89 -8.69 -16.43
CA LEU A 446 2.25 -9.23 -16.34
C LEU A 446 2.35 -10.59 -17.05
N ASP A 447 1.35 -11.46 -16.86
CA ASP A 447 1.28 -12.74 -17.55
C ASP A 447 1.13 -12.55 -19.08
N ALA A 448 0.32 -11.59 -19.53
CA ALA A 448 0.19 -11.26 -20.95
C ALA A 448 1.51 -10.72 -21.54
N LEU A 449 2.29 -9.93 -20.81
CA LEU A 449 3.62 -9.48 -21.22
C LEU A 449 4.59 -10.66 -21.37
N ALA A 450 4.60 -11.56 -20.39
CA ALA A 450 5.41 -12.79 -20.46
C ALA A 450 4.98 -13.67 -21.66
N ALA A 451 3.65 -13.77 -21.88
CA ALA A 451 3.09 -14.47 -23.04
C ALA A 451 3.55 -13.90 -24.38
N ALA A 452 3.76 -12.59 -24.43
CA ALA A 452 4.29 -11.90 -25.60
C ALA A 452 5.83 -11.99 -25.72
N GLY A 453 6.47 -12.87 -24.92
CA GLY A 453 7.93 -13.11 -24.98
C GLY A 453 8.76 -12.12 -24.16
N LYS A 454 8.15 -11.23 -23.35
CA LYS A 454 8.91 -10.33 -22.51
C LYS A 454 9.49 -11.07 -21.31
N ALA A 455 10.71 -10.72 -20.89
CA ALA A 455 11.29 -11.21 -19.65
C ALA A 455 10.90 -10.29 -18.50
N LEU A 456 10.48 -10.86 -17.36
CA LEU A 456 10.06 -10.09 -16.20
C LEU A 456 10.89 -10.51 -14.97
N VAL A 457 11.41 -9.51 -14.26
CA VAL A 457 11.96 -9.68 -12.90
C VAL A 457 11.02 -8.94 -11.97
N VAL A 458 10.44 -9.65 -11.00
CA VAL A 458 9.53 -9.08 -10.01
C VAL A 458 10.16 -9.21 -8.64
N VAL A 459 10.36 -8.08 -7.97
CA VAL A 459 10.74 -8.06 -6.56
C VAL A 459 9.47 -7.86 -5.76
N SER A 460 9.17 -8.78 -4.85
CA SER A 460 8.01 -8.66 -3.97
C SER A 460 8.28 -9.25 -2.59
N SER A 461 7.80 -8.56 -1.58
CA SER A 461 7.74 -9.01 -0.19
C SER A 461 6.45 -9.78 0.12
N GLU A 462 5.43 -9.70 -0.76
CA GLU A 462 4.17 -10.42 -0.61
C GLU A 462 4.29 -11.85 -1.16
N ILE A 463 4.36 -12.84 -0.27
CA ILE A 463 4.52 -14.26 -0.62
C ILE A 463 3.41 -14.73 -1.56
N ALA A 464 2.16 -14.33 -1.29
CA ALA A 464 1.02 -14.68 -2.13
C ALA A 464 1.17 -14.13 -3.58
N GLU A 465 1.71 -12.92 -3.76
CA GLU A 465 2.03 -12.36 -5.08
C GLU A 465 3.08 -13.21 -5.79
N VAL A 466 4.19 -13.50 -5.11
CA VAL A 466 5.30 -14.30 -5.66
C VAL A 466 4.79 -15.65 -6.15
N LEU A 467 4.02 -16.38 -5.32
CA LEU A 467 3.46 -17.69 -5.67
C LEU A 467 2.43 -17.62 -6.81
N ALA A 468 1.67 -16.51 -6.91
CA ALA A 468 0.65 -16.37 -7.95
C ALA A 468 1.21 -16.15 -9.34
N ILE A 469 2.33 -15.41 -9.48
CA ILE A 469 2.79 -14.93 -10.80
C ILE A 469 4.12 -15.51 -11.27
N ALA A 470 5.00 -15.98 -10.38
CA ALA A 470 6.34 -16.40 -10.74
C ALA A 470 6.36 -17.76 -11.47
N ASP A 471 7.32 -17.93 -12.37
CA ASP A 471 7.72 -19.25 -12.89
C ASP A 471 8.82 -19.84 -12.00
N ARG A 472 9.72 -18.97 -11.50
CA ARG A 472 10.84 -19.32 -10.63
C ARG A 472 11.05 -18.23 -9.59
N ILE A 473 11.50 -18.64 -8.40
CA ILE A 473 11.68 -17.79 -7.24
C ILE A 473 13.14 -17.92 -6.77
N LEU A 474 13.82 -16.78 -6.60
CA LEU A 474 15.11 -16.71 -5.93
C LEU A 474 14.96 -16.03 -4.59
N ILE A 475 15.41 -16.69 -3.54
CA ILE A 475 15.42 -16.15 -2.18
C ILE A 475 16.77 -15.47 -1.96
N ILE A 476 16.72 -14.16 -1.69
CA ILE A 476 17.89 -13.35 -1.42
C ILE A 476 18.07 -13.21 0.09
N ARG A 477 19.26 -13.47 0.56
CA ARG A 477 19.65 -13.32 1.97
C ARG A 477 21.06 -12.80 2.08
N GLU A 478 21.23 -11.70 2.82
CA GLU A 478 22.53 -11.05 3.06
C GLU A 478 23.34 -10.77 1.77
N GLY A 479 22.65 -10.38 0.70
CA GLY A 479 23.26 -10.04 -0.58
C GLY A 479 23.65 -11.22 -1.46
N LEU A 480 23.20 -12.42 -1.14
CA LEU A 480 23.48 -13.66 -1.90
C LEU A 480 22.15 -14.37 -2.27
N ILE A 481 22.20 -15.19 -3.33
CA ILE A 481 21.11 -16.14 -3.61
C ILE A 481 21.23 -17.30 -2.63
N ALA A 482 20.33 -17.34 -1.63
CA ALA A 482 20.32 -18.37 -0.60
C ALA A 482 19.64 -19.65 -1.07
N ALA A 483 18.58 -19.54 -1.88
CA ALA A 483 17.85 -20.67 -2.43
C ALA A 483 17.15 -20.29 -3.75
N ALA A 484 16.75 -21.31 -4.50
CA ALA A 484 15.91 -21.19 -5.68
C ALA A 484 14.82 -22.25 -5.61
N THR A 485 13.59 -21.87 -5.94
CA THR A 485 12.41 -22.78 -5.95
C THR A 485 11.41 -22.35 -7.01
N THR A 486 10.32 -23.09 -7.12
CA THR A 486 9.19 -22.78 -7.99
C THR A 486 7.88 -22.80 -7.19
N PRO A 487 6.81 -22.13 -7.65
CA PRO A 487 5.51 -22.18 -6.96
C PRO A 487 4.90 -23.58 -6.87
N SER A 488 5.37 -24.55 -7.69
CA SER A 488 4.92 -25.94 -7.63
C SER A 488 5.65 -26.78 -6.57
N GLU A 489 6.78 -26.29 -6.06
CA GLU A 489 7.63 -26.99 -5.09
C GLU A 489 7.48 -26.47 -3.68
N THR A 490 6.76 -25.34 -3.50
CA THR A 490 6.57 -24.71 -2.19
C THR A 490 5.20 -24.05 -2.07
N ASP A 491 4.77 -23.80 -0.84
CA ASP A 491 3.58 -23.04 -0.48
C ASP A 491 3.96 -21.79 0.32
N GLU A 492 2.98 -21.07 0.87
CA GLU A 492 3.23 -19.84 1.64
C GLU A 492 4.09 -20.12 2.88
N GLU A 493 3.83 -21.21 3.58
CA GLU A 493 4.57 -21.58 4.79
C GLU A 493 6.01 -21.98 4.46
N GLY A 494 6.18 -22.85 3.47
CA GLY A 494 7.50 -23.28 2.99
C GLY A 494 8.35 -22.13 2.48
N LEU A 495 7.76 -21.23 1.69
CA LEU A 495 8.49 -20.05 1.19
C LEU A 495 8.88 -19.09 2.34
N ASN A 496 8.01 -18.91 3.32
CA ASN A 496 8.30 -18.10 4.51
C ASN A 496 9.47 -18.69 5.33
N LEU A 497 9.47 -20.02 5.54
CA LEU A 497 10.59 -20.70 6.21
C LEU A 497 11.91 -20.53 5.46
N MET A 498 11.90 -20.68 4.14
CA MET A 498 13.11 -20.44 3.31
C MET A 498 13.63 -19.00 3.43
N ILE A 499 12.74 -18.01 3.45
CA ILE A 499 13.09 -16.58 3.62
C ILE A 499 13.72 -16.35 5.00
N GLN A 500 13.17 -16.96 6.05
CA GLN A 500 13.69 -16.85 7.42
C GLN A 500 14.99 -17.63 7.66
N GLY A 501 15.35 -18.54 6.77
CA GLY A 501 16.54 -19.36 6.91
C GLY A 501 16.39 -20.56 7.84
N ALA A 502 15.15 -21.00 8.07
CA ALA A 502 14.79 -22.14 8.90
C ALA A 502 14.50 -23.42 8.05
N GLY A 503 15.25 -23.59 6.97
CA GLY A 503 15.14 -24.74 6.05
C GLY A 503 16.46 -25.48 5.91
#